data_645cb3529f783cf019bd82fb304cfee4
#
_entry.id   645cb3529f783cf019bd82fb304cfee4
#
_cell.length_a   1.000
_cell.length_b   1.000
_cell.length_c   1.000
_cell.angle_alpha   90.00
_cell.angle_beta   90.00
_cell.angle_gamma   90.00
#
_symmetry.space_group_name_H-M   'P 1'
#
loop_
_entity.id
_entity.type
_entity.pdbx_description
1 polymer ?
#
loop_
_entity_poly.entity_id
_entity_poly.type
_entity_poly.pdbx_seq_one_letter_code
_entity_poly.pdbx_strand_id
1 'polypeptide(L)'
;MQQNHKQIDTSSLLAATSEIQRDLRDQVSMCAPYLKNYNQPVVVLSRERLRKNVQRFHKALPTVKPHYAVKANPDEEILKVLMKEGVNFEIASQVELEILKKLNIEPSAILFSNPIKAPQAIKEASKYGVQWFAADTPEEVIKIAQINRSAKIFLRIAVSNKGSMWPLCKKFGAEGNAVNEIIQTAVRNHIRIEGVSFHVGSQCSNSKNWLDGINRAKKIFTMLEYVGMKPSLLNIGCLLYTSPSPRDRY
;
A
#
# COMPACT_ATOMS: atom_id res chain seq x y z
N MET A 1 -23.86 4.65 29.72
CA MET A 1 -23.50 5.26 28.41
C MET A 1 -23.84 4.23 27.32
N GLN A 2 -24.97 4.41 26.67
CA GLN A 2 -25.41 3.53 25.56
C GLN A 2 -24.56 3.81 24.33
N GLN A 3 -23.85 2.79 23.87
CA GLN A 3 -23.12 2.85 22.59
C GLN A 3 -24.13 2.73 21.45
N ASN A 4 -24.37 3.84 20.75
CA ASN A 4 -25.07 3.85 19.47
C ASN A 4 -24.22 3.07 18.44
N HIS A 5 -24.48 1.78 18.29
CA HIS A 5 -24.06 1.04 17.11
C HIS A 5 -24.89 1.57 15.92
N LYS A 6 -24.30 2.44 15.10
CA LYS A 6 -24.85 2.72 13.77
C LYS A 6 -24.90 1.39 13.02
N GLN A 7 -26.09 0.82 12.90
CA GLN A 7 -26.37 -0.27 11.98
C GLN A 7 -25.96 0.18 10.57
N ILE A 8 -25.09 -0.60 9.94
CA ILE A 8 -24.74 -0.36 8.53
C ILE A 8 -26.02 -0.64 7.75
N ASP A 9 -26.52 0.37 7.08
CA ASP A 9 -27.71 0.27 6.24
C ASP A 9 -27.45 -0.69 5.08
N THR A 10 -27.96 -1.91 5.22
CA THR A 10 -27.84 -2.96 4.20
C THR A 10 -28.53 -2.60 2.89
N SER A 11 -29.50 -1.70 2.90
CA SER A 11 -30.19 -1.22 1.69
C SER A 11 -29.26 -0.37 0.81
N SER A 12 -28.41 0.46 1.41
CA SER A 12 -27.41 1.25 0.67
C SER A 12 -26.30 0.38 0.05
N LEU A 13 -25.91 -0.70 0.72
CA LEU A 13 -24.97 -1.68 0.20
C LEU A 13 -25.54 -2.47 -0.98
N LEU A 14 -26.80 -2.91 -0.88
CA LEU A 14 -27.51 -3.60 -1.96
C LEU A 14 -27.73 -2.70 -3.18
N ALA A 15 -28.08 -1.43 -2.95
CA ALA A 15 -28.22 -0.44 -4.02
C ALA A 15 -26.89 -0.19 -4.75
N ALA A 16 -25.79 -0.02 -4.01
CA ALA A 16 -24.46 0.15 -4.59
C ALA A 16 -24.02 -1.10 -5.38
N THR A 17 -24.33 -2.30 -4.90
CA THR A 17 -24.04 -3.56 -5.60
C THR A 17 -24.82 -3.68 -6.91
N SER A 18 -26.12 -3.29 -6.91
CA SER A 18 -26.96 -3.32 -8.10
C SER A 18 -26.55 -2.28 -9.16
N GLU A 19 -26.06 -1.10 -8.72
CA GLU A 19 -25.49 -0.08 -9.60
C GLU A 19 -24.20 -0.56 -10.26
N ILE A 20 -23.31 -1.19 -9.47
CA ILE A 20 -22.07 -1.78 -9.97
C ILE A 20 -22.34 -2.89 -10.99
N GLN A 21 -23.33 -3.74 -10.74
CA GLN A 21 -23.70 -4.81 -11.69
C GLN A 21 -24.30 -4.26 -12.98
N ARG A 22 -25.12 -3.21 -12.92
CA ARG A 22 -25.64 -2.53 -14.10
C ARG A 22 -24.53 -1.92 -14.95
N ASP A 23 -23.64 -1.12 -14.32
CA ASP A 23 -22.50 -0.48 -14.99
C ASP A 23 -21.59 -1.53 -15.66
N LEU A 24 -21.36 -2.68 -15.02
CA LEU A 24 -20.62 -3.80 -15.63
C LEU A 24 -21.30 -4.39 -16.85
N ARG A 25 -22.63 -4.60 -16.82
CA ARG A 25 -23.39 -5.14 -17.97
C ARG A 25 -23.37 -4.18 -19.15
N ASP A 26 -23.52 -2.88 -18.88
CA ASP A 26 -23.51 -1.85 -19.92
C ASP A 26 -22.12 -1.79 -20.59
N GLN A 27 -21.05 -1.84 -19.81
CA GLN A 27 -19.67 -1.84 -20.33
C GLN A 27 -19.37 -3.12 -21.13
N VAL A 28 -19.81 -4.29 -20.67
CA VAL A 28 -19.66 -5.55 -21.43
C VAL A 28 -20.44 -5.48 -22.74
N SER A 29 -21.65 -4.96 -22.73
CA SER A 29 -22.48 -4.77 -23.92
C SER A 29 -21.81 -3.84 -24.94
N MET A 30 -21.20 -2.74 -24.47
CA MET A 30 -20.45 -1.82 -25.34
C MET A 30 -19.21 -2.48 -25.97
N CYS A 31 -18.57 -3.41 -25.26
CA CYS A 31 -17.38 -4.12 -25.74
C CYS A 31 -17.74 -5.34 -26.61
N ALA A 32 -18.94 -5.89 -26.51
CA ALA A 32 -19.35 -7.11 -27.18
C ALA A 32 -19.09 -7.11 -28.71
N PRO A 33 -19.32 -6.00 -29.47
CA PRO A 33 -19.00 -5.96 -30.90
C PRO A 33 -17.53 -6.18 -31.22
N TYR A 34 -16.63 -5.69 -30.33
CA TYR A 34 -15.18 -5.83 -30.51
C TYR A 34 -14.65 -7.19 -30.09
N LEU A 35 -15.42 -7.94 -29.28
CA LEU A 35 -15.03 -9.24 -28.72
C LEU A 35 -15.44 -10.42 -29.63
N LYS A 36 -16.27 -10.21 -30.65
CA LYS A 36 -16.80 -11.27 -31.55
C LYS A 36 -15.72 -12.12 -32.20
N ASN A 37 -14.53 -11.59 -32.42
CA ASN A 37 -13.43 -12.27 -33.09
C ASN A 37 -12.39 -12.85 -32.15
N TYR A 38 -12.61 -12.78 -30.82
CA TYR A 38 -11.69 -13.31 -29.84
C TYR A 38 -12.14 -14.68 -29.35
N ASN A 39 -11.32 -15.69 -29.60
CA ASN A 39 -11.54 -17.07 -29.12
C ASN A 39 -10.96 -17.36 -27.72
N GLN A 40 -10.54 -16.33 -27.00
CA GLN A 40 -9.91 -16.43 -25.68
C GLN A 40 -10.66 -15.56 -24.68
N PRO A 41 -10.60 -15.90 -23.38
CA PRO A 41 -11.11 -15.03 -22.33
C PRO A 41 -10.46 -13.63 -22.39
N VAL A 42 -11.27 -12.59 -22.29
CA VAL A 42 -10.83 -11.19 -22.35
C VAL A 42 -11.18 -10.50 -21.04
N VAL A 43 -10.22 -9.74 -20.50
CA VAL A 43 -10.44 -8.86 -19.37
C VAL A 43 -10.66 -7.45 -19.88
N VAL A 44 -11.84 -6.89 -19.59
CA VAL A 44 -12.20 -5.51 -19.96
C VAL A 44 -11.89 -4.58 -18.79
N LEU A 45 -11.13 -3.53 -19.07
CA LEU A 45 -10.78 -2.51 -18.10
C LEU A 45 -11.40 -1.17 -18.47
N SER A 46 -12.14 -0.57 -17.54
CA SER A 46 -12.74 0.75 -17.73
C SER A 46 -11.89 1.84 -17.09
N ARG A 47 -11.32 2.72 -17.93
CA ARG A 47 -10.59 3.92 -17.46
C ARG A 47 -11.47 4.84 -16.63
N GLU A 48 -12.73 5.01 -17.03
CA GLU A 48 -13.69 5.85 -16.33
C GLU A 48 -13.99 5.32 -14.92
N ARG A 49 -14.12 4.01 -14.78
CA ARG A 49 -14.33 3.38 -13.47
C ARG A 49 -13.11 3.52 -12.55
N LEU A 50 -11.90 3.43 -13.09
CA LEU A 50 -10.70 3.72 -12.33
C LEU A 50 -10.71 5.15 -11.80
N ARG A 51 -11.02 6.15 -12.65
CA ARG A 51 -11.14 7.55 -12.24
C ARG A 51 -12.18 7.73 -11.14
N LYS A 52 -13.38 7.21 -11.33
CA LYS A 52 -14.46 7.28 -10.34
C LYS A 52 -14.05 6.67 -8.99
N ASN A 53 -13.31 5.56 -9.01
CA ASN A 53 -12.83 4.93 -7.77
C ASN A 53 -11.82 5.83 -7.04
N VAL A 54 -10.88 6.44 -7.76
CA VAL A 54 -9.94 7.41 -7.18
C VAL A 54 -10.67 8.62 -6.60
N GLN A 55 -11.63 9.19 -7.33
CA GLN A 55 -12.43 10.31 -6.87
C GLN A 55 -13.25 9.98 -5.62
N ARG A 56 -13.84 8.78 -5.57
CA ARG A 56 -14.54 8.28 -4.37
C ARG A 56 -13.59 8.17 -3.17
N PHE A 57 -12.36 7.68 -3.39
CA PHE A 57 -11.35 7.63 -2.35
C PHE A 57 -11.01 9.02 -1.82
N HIS A 58 -10.70 9.97 -2.70
CA HIS A 58 -10.40 11.34 -2.30
C HIS A 58 -11.57 12.03 -1.58
N LYS A 59 -12.80 11.77 -2.02
CA LYS A 59 -14.00 12.28 -1.34
C LYS A 59 -14.17 11.70 0.07
N ALA A 60 -13.88 10.39 0.25
CA ALA A 60 -14.03 9.72 1.53
C ALA A 60 -12.88 10.03 2.50
N LEU A 61 -11.68 10.22 1.99
CA LEU A 61 -10.43 10.39 2.76
C LEU A 61 -9.60 11.56 2.19
N PRO A 62 -10.07 12.81 2.29
CA PRO A 62 -9.49 13.95 1.58
C PRO A 62 -8.05 14.30 2.02
N THR A 63 -7.64 13.88 3.22
CA THR A 63 -6.29 14.13 3.78
C THR A 63 -5.33 12.95 3.59
N VAL A 64 -5.82 11.84 3.01
CA VAL A 64 -5.02 10.63 2.79
C VAL A 64 -4.56 10.54 1.34
N LYS A 65 -3.26 10.42 1.12
CA LYS A 65 -2.69 10.19 -0.21
C LYS A 65 -2.79 8.70 -0.57
N PRO A 66 -3.51 8.34 -1.66
CA PRO A 66 -3.54 6.97 -2.13
C PRO A 66 -2.19 6.58 -2.76
N HIS A 67 -1.70 5.39 -2.42
CA HIS A 67 -0.54 4.77 -3.05
C HIS A 67 -0.97 3.44 -3.65
N TYR A 68 -0.86 3.34 -4.97
CA TYR A 68 -1.23 2.12 -5.68
C TYR A 68 -0.10 1.10 -5.65
N ALA A 69 -0.37 -0.10 -5.15
CA ALA A 69 0.60 -1.19 -5.20
C ALA A 69 0.67 -1.76 -6.62
N VAL A 70 1.79 -1.51 -7.30
CA VAL A 70 2.02 -1.91 -8.70
C VAL A 70 1.87 -3.41 -8.91
N LYS A 71 2.24 -4.22 -7.91
CA LYS A 71 2.07 -5.69 -7.94
C LYS A 71 0.64 -6.16 -8.20
N ALA A 72 -0.34 -5.33 -7.97
CA ALA A 72 -1.75 -5.67 -8.15
C ALA A 72 -2.12 -5.84 -9.61
N ASN A 73 -1.78 -4.85 -10.41
CA ASN A 73 -1.84 -4.90 -11.86
C ASN A 73 -0.84 -3.88 -12.43
N PRO A 74 0.27 -4.33 -13.04
CA PRO A 74 1.31 -3.46 -13.56
C PRO A 74 1.05 -2.95 -14.98
N ASP A 75 -0.17 -3.08 -15.48
CA ASP A 75 -0.54 -2.62 -16.81
C ASP A 75 -0.31 -1.11 -16.94
N GLU A 76 0.43 -0.71 -17.99
CA GLU A 76 0.85 0.68 -18.18
C GLU A 76 -0.33 1.66 -18.33
N GLU A 77 -1.44 1.23 -18.95
CA GLU A 77 -2.61 2.07 -19.13
C GLU A 77 -3.33 2.33 -17.80
N ILE A 78 -3.33 1.33 -16.90
CA ILE A 78 -3.83 1.52 -15.52
C ILE A 78 -2.96 2.55 -14.80
N LEU A 79 -1.64 2.36 -14.83
CA LEU A 79 -0.70 3.23 -14.13
C LEU A 79 -0.77 4.67 -14.66
N LYS A 80 -0.89 4.86 -15.98
CA LYS A 80 -1.09 6.17 -16.61
C LYS A 80 -2.36 6.87 -16.15
N VAL A 81 -3.48 6.13 -16.03
CA VAL A 81 -4.74 6.69 -15.52
C VAL A 81 -4.57 7.11 -14.07
N LEU A 82 -4.01 6.24 -13.22
CA LEU A 82 -3.82 6.51 -11.80
C LEU A 82 -2.88 7.69 -11.56
N MET A 83 -1.78 7.79 -12.32
CA MET A 83 -0.85 8.93 -12.28
C MET A 83 -1.57 10.26 -12.60
N LYS A 84 -2.41 10.28 -13.64
CA LYS A 84 -3.18 11.47 -14.02
C LYS A 84 -4.19 11.90 -12.96
N GLU A 85 -4.68 10.97 -12.16
CA GLU A 85 -5.59 11.22 -11.05
C GLU A 85 -4.84 11.54 -9.72
N GLY A 86 -3.52 11.72 -9.76
CA GLY A 86 -2.72 12.11 -8.60
C GLY A 86 -2.46 10.99 -7.59
N VAL A 87 -2.58 9.73 -8.01
CA VAL A 87 -2.26 8.56 -7.19
C VAL A 87 -0.76 8.31 -7.20
N ASN A 88 -0.17 8.11 -6.02
CA ASN A 88 1.21 7.68 -5.85
C ASN A 88 1.33 6.15 -5.99
N PHE A 89 2.55 5.61 -5.89
CA PHE A 89 2.80 4.20 -6.15
C PHE A 89 3.59 3.53 -5.03
N GLU A 90 3.29 2.26 -4.81
CA GLU A 90 4.10 1.36 -3.99
C GLU A 90 4.69 0.25 -4.86
N ILE A 91 5.99 0.03 -4.71
CA ILE A 91 6.71 -1.06 -5.39
C ILE A 91 7.20 -2.10 -4.38
N ALA A 92 7.25 -3.35 -4.82
CA ALA A 92 7.77 -4.48 -4.06
C ALA A 92 9.01 -5.10 -4.72
N SER A 93 9.40 -4.68 -5.92
CA SER A 93 10.49 -5.27 -6.70
C SER A 93 11.15 -4.25 -7.62
N GLN A 94 12.36 -4.60 -8.09
CA GLN A 94 13.07 -3.82 -9.11
C GLN A 94 12.31 -3.81 -10.44
N VAL A 95 11.64 -4.89 -10.81
CA VAL A 95 10.85 -4.96 -12.05
C VAL A 95 9.73 -3.91 -12.04
N GLU A 96 9.04 -3.77 -10.91
CA GLU A 96 8.01 -2.74 -10.75
C GLU A 96 8.60 -1.32 -10.82
N LEU A 97 9.80 -1.11 -10.27
CA LEU A 97 10.52 0.16 -10.42
C LEU A 97 10.79 0.48 -11.90
N GLU A 98 11.27 -0.48 -12.68
CA GLU A 98 11.59 -0.26 -14.09
C GLU A 98 10.33 0.09 -14.92
N ILE A 99 9.16 -0.47 -14.57
CA ILE A 99 7.89 -0.09 -15.19
C ILE A 99 7.58 1.39 -14.89
N LEU A 100 7.70 1.80 -13.63
CA LEU A 100 7.42 3.19 -13.25
C LEU A 100 8.42 4.18 -13.86
N LYS A 101 9.70 3.78 -13.99
CA LYS A 101 10.74 4.58 -14.68
C LYS A 101 10.40 4.81 -16.14
N LYS A 102 9.95 3.77 -16.86
CA LYS A 102 9.52 3.90 -18.27
C LYS A 102 8.35 4.88 -18.43
N LEU A 103 7.50 5.00 -17.42
CA LEU A 103 6.38 5.92 -17.39
C LEU A 103 6.77 7.33 -16.89
N ASN A 104 8.05 7.56 -16.57
CA ASN A 104 8.56 8.80 -15.99
C ASN A 104 7.83 9.22 -14.71
N ILE A 105 7.48 8.24 -13.86
CA ILE A 105 6.87 8.52 -12.56
C ILE A 105 7.90 9.17 -11.64
N GLU A 106 7.55 10.32 -11.07
CA GLU A 106 8.44 11.05 -10.16
C GLU A 106 8.86 10.18 -8.96
N PRO A 107 10.17 10.11 -8.63
CA PRO A 107 10.66 9.28 -7.53
C PRO A 107 10.02 9.61 -6.18
N SER A 108 9.62 10.86 -5.96
CA SER A 108 8.93 11.32 -4.75
C SER A 108 7.54 10.72 -4.57
N ALA A 109 6.94 10.21 -5.66
CA ALA A 109 5.66 9.52 -5.64
C ALA A 109 5.79 8.01 -5.37
N ILE A 110 7.00 7.49 -5.10
CA ILE A 110 7.26 6.06 -4.99
C ILE A 110 7.68 5.68 -3.56
N LEU A 111 7.02 4.67 -2.99
CA LEU A 111 7.44 3.99 -1.76
C LEU A 111 7.93 2.58 -2.11
N PHE A 112 9.11 2.18 -1.61
CA PHE A 112 9.57 0.79 -1.73
C PHE A 112 9.12 -0.01 -0.51
N SER A 113 7.97 -0.65 -0.60
CA SER A 113 7.21 -1.18 0.54
C SER A 113 7.50 -2.64 0.88
N ASN A 114 8.30 -3.36 0.08
CA ASN A 114 8.74 -4.71 0.46
C ASN A 114 9.76 -4.60 1.61
N PRO A 115 9.51 -5.23 2.79
CA PRO A 115 10.45 -5.17 3.91
C PRO A 115 11.80 -5.85 3.64
N ILE A 116 11.85 -6.79 2.69
CA ILE A 116 13.08 -7.51 2.32
C ILE A 116 13.41 -7.19 0.88
N LYS A 117 14.56 -6.56 0.64
CA LYS A 117 14.99 -6.12 -0.69
C LYS A 117 16.39 -6.64 -1.04
N ALA A 118 16.59 -7.02 -2.30
CA ALA A 118 17.94 -7.26 -2.80
C ALA A 118 18.77 -5.97 -2.76
N PRO A 119 20.07 -6.03 -2.43
CA PRO A 119 20.94 -4.85 -2.40
C PRO A 119 20.91 -4.06 -3.72
N GLN A 120 20.91 -4.75 -4.85
CA GLN A 120 20.83 -4.13 -6.17
C GLN A 120 19.53 -3.34 -6.36
N ALA A 121 18.40 -3.85 -5.89
CA ALA A 121 17.12 -3.15 -5.98
C ALA A 121 17.11 -1.85 -5.16
N ILE A 122 17.74 -1.84 -3.98
CA ILE A 122 17.90 -0.63 -3.18
C ILE A 122 18.78 0.38 -3.92
N LYS A 123 19.90 -0.09 -4.50
CA LYS A 123 20.83 0.74 -5.26
C LYS A 123 20.15 1.41 -6.47
N GLU A 124 19.42 0.63 -7.26
CA GLU A 124 18.71 1.16 -8.43
C GLU A 124 17.59 2.14 -8.06
N ALA A 125 16.82 1.83 -7.00
CA ALA A 125 15.78 2.72 -6.51
C ALA A 125 16.38 4.04 -5.98
N SER A 126 17.47 3.97 -5.21
CA SER A 126 18.18 5.14 -4.70
C SER A 126 18.77 5.99 -5.83
N LYS A 127 19.36 5.36 -6.85
CA LYS A 127 19.90 6.04 -8.05
C LYS A 127 18.80 6.76 -8.83
N TYR A 128 17.60 6.19 -8.88
CA TYR A 128 16.45 6.84 -9.51
C TYR A 128 15.93 8.01 -8.68
N GLY A 129 16.21 8.07 -7.38
CA GLY A 129 15.78 9.13 -6.47
C GLY A 129 14.69 8.72 -5.49
N VAL A 130 14.32 7.43 -5.42
CA VAL A 130 13.38 6.93 -4.39
C VAL A 130 14.01 7.12 -3.02
N GLN A 131 13.27 7.75 -2.12
CA GLN A 131 13.75 8.08 -0.78
C GLN A 131 13.22 7.15 0.31
N TRP A 132 12.05 6.54 0.12
CA TRP A 132 11.33 5.82 1.15
C TRP A 132 11.43 4.31 0.99
N PHE A 133 11.92 3.62 2.03
CA PHE A 133 12.14 2.18 2.05
C PHE A 133 11.55 1.54 3.30
N ALA A 134 10.75 0.48 3.14
CA ALA A 134 10.27 -0.30 4.27
C ALA A 134 11.39 -1.12 4.91
N ALA A 135 11.37 -1.28 6.22
CA ALA A 135 12.17 -2.26 6.94
C ALA A 135 11.40 -2.79 8.14
N ASP A 136 11.63 -4.06 8.51
CA ASP A 136 11.05 -4.69 9.69
C ASP A 136 12.07 -5.54 10.47
N THR A 137 13.37 -5.44 10.09
CA THR A 137 14.48 -6.07 10.81
C THR A 137 15.70 -5.14 10.90
N PRO A 138 16.59 -5.31 11.90
CA PRO A 138 17.84 -4.57 12.00
C PRO A 138 18.76 -4.75 10.79
N GLU A 139 18.83 -5.97 10.23
CA GLU A 139 19.68 -6.30 9.08
C GLU A 139 19.26 -5.52 7.83
N GLU A 140 17.95 -5.35 7.63
CA GLU A 140 17.45 -4.56 6.51
C GLU A 140 17.78 -3.08 6.66
N VAL A 141 17.72 -2.55 7.89
CA VAL A 141 18.14 -1.17 8.20
C VAL A 141 19.61 -0.97 7.89
N ILE A 142 20.48 -1.89 8.34
CA ILE A 142 21.92 -1.86 8.06
C ILE A 142 22.18 -1.88 6.57
N LYS A 143 21.54 -2.79 5.84
CA LYS A 143 21.68 -2.92 4.40
C LYS A 143 21.28 -1.64 3.65
N ILE A 144 20.16 -1.03 4.00
CA ILE A 144 19.73 0.25 3.41
C ILE A 144 20.74 1.35 3.74
N ALA A 145 21.19 1.45 4.99
CA ALA A 145 22.15 2.47 5.42
C ALA A 145 23.51 2.36 4.72
N GLN A 146 23.98 1.14 4.45
CA GLN A 146 25.23 0.90 3.70
C GLN A 146 25.14 1.34 2.24
N ILE A 147 23.97 1.26 1.63
CA ILE A 147 23.76 1.60 0.21
C ILE A 147 23.38 3.08 0.06
N ASN A 148 22.47 3.57 0.91
CA ASN A 148 21.97 4.95 0.87
C ASN A 148 21.67 5.47 2.28
N ARG A 149 22.63 6.15 2.88
CA ARG A 149 22.49 6.72 4.23
C ARG A 149 21.48 7.87 4.30
N SER A 150 21.16 8.51 3.18
CA SER A 150 20.14 9.57 3.12
C SER A 150 18.71 9.04 2.93
N ALA A 151 18.55 7.73 2.77
CA ALA A 151 17.23 7.12 2.67
C ALA A 151 16.42 7.35 3.94
N LYS A 152 15.10 7.39 3.76
CA LYS A 152 14.11 7.45 4.83
C LYS A 152 13.49 6.08 5.01
N ILE A 153 13.55 5.55 6.21
CA ILE A 153 12.93 4.29 6.53
C ILE A 153 11.51 4.51 7.06
N PHE A 154 10.57 3.71 6.60
CA PHE A 154 9.32 3.49 7.31
C PHE A 154 9.30 2.08 7.90
N LEU A 155 9.23 2.03 9.22
CA LEU A 155 9.24 0.80 10.00
C LEU A 155 7.92 0.06 9.82
N ARG A 156 7.97 -1.16 9.29
CA ARG A 156 6.79 -2.01 9.21
C ARG A 156 6.59 -2.76 10.52
N ILE A 157 5.41 -2.58 11.12
CA ILE A 157 5.03 -3.25 12.36
C ILE A 157 3.95 -4.31 12.12
N ALA A 158 3.97 -5.35 12.93
CA ALA A 158 2.91 -6.34 12.95
C ALA A 158 1.70 -5.81 13.73
N VAL A 159 0.51 -6.11 13.21
CA VAL A 159 -0.78 -5.81 13.84
C VAL A 159 -1.70 -7.02 13.73
N SER A 160 -2.78 -7.04 14.51
CA SER A 160 -3.79 -8.09 14.40
C SER A 160 -4.36 -8.17 12.99
N ASN A 161 -4.48 -9.39 12.47
CA ASN A 161 -5.17 -9.67 11.20
C ASN A 161 -6.50 -10.43 11.43
N LYS A 162 -7.05 -10.38 12.65
CA LYS A 162 -8.31 -11.06 12.99
C LYS A 162 -9.45 -10.46 12.16
N GLY A 163 -10.15 -11.31 11.40
CA GLY A 163 -11.22 -10.87 10.49
C GLY A 163 -10.75 -10.51 9.08
N SER A 164 -9.48 -10.78 8.73
CA SER A 164 -9.03 -10.75 7.35
C SER A 164 -9.22 -12.11 6.67
N MET A 165 -9.48 -12.11 5.37
CA MET A 165 -9.55 -13.35 4.58
C MET A 165 -8.18 -14.01 4.45
N TRP A 166 -7.10 -13.20 4.40
CA TRP A 166 -5.70 -13.65 4.29
C TRP A 166 -4.85 -12.95 5.35
N PRO A 167 -4.57 -13.62 6.48
CA PRO A 167 -3.73 -13.06 7.53
C PRO A 167 -2.25 -13.05 7.11
N LEU A 168 -1.57 -11.91 7.30
CA LEU A 168 -0.15 -11.70 6.96
C LEU A 168 0.72 -11.45 8.20
N CYS A 169 0.15 -11.41 9.39
CA CYS A 169 0.85 -11.05 10.63
C CYS A 169 1.99 -12.00 11.02
N LYS A 170 1.97 -13.25 10.53
CA LYS A 170 3.06 -14.22 10.80
C LYS A 170 4.24 -14.11 9.82
N LYS A 171 4.12 -13.25 8.80
CA LYS A 171 5.10 -13.21 7.70
C LYS A 171 5.99 -11.96 7.75
N PHE A 172 5.46 -10.83 8.19
CA PHE A 172 6.13 -9.54 8.14
C PHE A 172 5.71 -8.65 9.31
N GLY A 173 6.61 -7.74 9.67
CA GLY A 173 6.40 -6.69 10.65
C GLY A 173 7.08 -6.97 11.99
N ALA A 174 7.72 -5.95 12.53
CA ALA A 174 8.38 -6.00 13.83
C ALA A 174 7.37 -5.99 14.99
N GLU A 175 7.67 -6.73 16.05
CA GLU A 175 6.88 -6.79 17.29
C GLU A 175 7.78 -6.66 18.53
N GLY A 176 7.23 -6.15 19.62
CA GLY A 176 7.88 -6.15 20.93
C GLY A 176 9.26 -5.50 20.91
N ASN A 177 10.27 -6.21 21.43
CA ASN A 177 11.64 -5.73 21.50
C ASN A 177 12.29 -5.48 20.14
N ALA A 178 11.88 -6.17 19.08
CA ALA A 178 12.44 -5.96 17.75
C ALA A 178 12.26 -4.50 17.27
N VAL A 179 11.18 -3.84 17.66
CA VAL A 179 10.97 -2.42 17.33
C VAL A 179 12.08 -1.55 17.95
N ASN A 180 12.42 -1.78 19.21
CA ASN A 180 13.50 -1.06 19.88
C ASN A 180 14.86 -1.34 19.24
N GLU A 181 15.16 -2.60 18.92
CA GLU A 181 16.40 -3.01 18.28
C GLU A 181 16.57 -2.34 16.90
N ILE A 182 15.50 -2.25 16.12
CA ILE A 182 15.49 -1.57 14.83
C ILE A 182 15.76 -0.07 14.99
N ILE A 183 15.10 0.59 15.95
CA ILE A 183 15.31 2.02 16.22
C ILE A 183 16.76 2.26 16.65
N GLN A 184 17.29 1.49 17.60
CA GLN A 184 18.68 1.59 18.05
C GLN A 184 19.68 1.32 16.92
N THR A 185 19.36 0.37 16.03
CA THR A 185 20.19 0.08 14.87
C THR A 185 20.19 1.24 13.87
N ALA A 186 19.06 1.90 13.67
CA ALA A 186 18.97 3.09 12.82
C ALA A 186 19.81 4.24 13.39
N VAL A 187 19.75 4.48 14.72
CA VAL A 187 20.56 5.49 15.40
C VAL A 187 22.06 5.20 15.22
N ARG A 188 22.51 3.95 15.51
CA ARG A 188 23.92 3.55 15.35
C ARG A 188 24.44 3.67 13.92
N ASN A 189 23.58 3.48 12.91
CA ASN A 189 23.96 3.57 11.51
C ASN A 189 23.69 4.95 10.88
N HIS A 190 23.29 5.94 11.70
CA HIS A 190 23.00 7.31 11.27
C HIS A 190 22.02 7.37 10.08
N ILE A 191 21.00 6.48 10.08
CA ILE A 191 19.89 6.50 9.12
C ILE A 191 18.59 6.84 9.84
N ARG A 192 17.68 7.52 9.17
CA ARG A 192 16.45 8.02 9.78
C ARG A 192 15.27 7.09 9.56
N ILE A 193 14.56 6.77 10.65
CA ILE A 193 13.21 6.22 10.56
C ILE A 193 12.25 7.40 10.64
N GLU A 194 11.63 7.74 9.53
CA GLU A 194 10.70 8.86 9.42
C GLU A 194 9.25 8.43 9.21
N GLY A 195 8.97 7.13 9.31
CA GLY A 195 7.62 6.62 9.12
C GLY A 195 7.37 5.29 9.79
N VAL A 196 6.09 4.95 9.88
CA VAL A 196 5.60 3.64 10.33
C VAL A 196 4.59 3.12 9.32
N SER A 197 4.62 1.81 9.07
CA SER A 197 3.61 1.14 8.27
C SER A 197 3.09 -0.11 8.96
N PHE A 198 1.86 -0.49 8.65
CA PHE A 198 1.30 -1.76 9.05
C PHE A 198 0.31 -2.29 8.00
N HIS A 199 -0.05 -3.55 8.11
CA HIS A 199 -1.01 -4.19 7.21
C HIS A 199 -1.94 -5.11 8.00
N VAL A 200 -3.24 -4.81 7.99
CA VAL A 200 -4.26 -5.52 8.76
C VAL A 200 -4.71 -6.86 8.14
N GLY A 201 -4.04 -7.32 7.10
CA GLY A 201 -4.43 -8.48 6.29
C GLY A 201 -5.34 -8.12 5.12
N SER A 202 -5.35 -8.98 4.10
CA SER A 202 -6.15 -8.74 2.89
C SER A 202 -7.64 -8.88 3.18
N GLN A 203 -8.46 -7.96 2.65
CA GLN A 203 -9.92 -7.93 2.83
C GLN A 203 -10.35 -8.01 4.30
N CYS A 204 -9.71 -7.23 5.15
CA CYS A 204 -10.05 -7.17 6.56
C CYS A 204 -11.38 -6.44 6.77
N SER A 205 -12.36 -7.12 7.38
CA SER A 205 -13.66 -6.55 7.74
C SER A 205 -13.71 -5.95 9.15
N ASN A 206 -12.64 -6.11 9.93
CA ASN A 206 -12.57 -5.65 11.32
C ASN A 206 -11.86 -4.29 11.42
N SER A 207 -12.61 -3.21 11.50
CA SER A 207 -12.07 -1.84 11.62
C SER A 207 -11.21 -1.60 12.86
N LYS A 208 -11.39 -2.41 13.94
CA LYS A 208 -10.58 -2.31 15.16
C LYS A 208 -9.11 -2.57 14.91
N ASN A 209 -8.76 -3.37 13.89
CA ASN A 209 -7.36 -3.64 13.56
C ASN A 209 -6.62 -2.38 13.06
N TRP A 210 -7.32 -1.50 12.30
CA TRP A 210 -6.72 -0.20 11.90
C TRP A 210 -6.55 0.71 13.11
N LEU A 211 -7.53 0.76 14.02
CA LEU A 211 -7.42 1.57 15.23
C LEU A 211 -6.27 1.11 16.11
N ASP A 212 -6.11 -0.21 16.30
CA ASP A 212 -4.97 -0.78 17.03
C ASP A 212 -3.65 -0.44 16.35
N GLY A 213 -3.55 -0.60 15.03
CA GLY A 213 -2.38 -0.24 14.25
C GLY A 213 -1.99 1.23 14.36
N ILE A 214 -2.96 2.13 14.29
CA ILE A 214 -2.74 3.58 14.46
C ILE A 214 -2.24 3.89 15.88
N ASN A 215 -2.85 3.28 16.90
CA ASN A 215 -2.44 3.49 18.30
C ASN A 215 -1.01 2.97 18.56
N ARG A 216 -0.62 1.84 17.97
CA ARG A 216 0.76 1.33 18.03
C ARG A 216 1.71 2.26 17.28
N ALA A 217 1.37 2.71 16.09
CA ALA A 217 2.17 3.64 15.32
C ALA A 217 2.40 4.96 16.07
N LYS A 218 1.37 5.49 16.75
CA LYS A 218 1.50 6.69 17.61
C LYS A 218 2.54 6.52 18.71
N LYS A 219 2.56 5.37 19.40
CA LYS A 219 3.58 5.09 20.42
C LYS A 219 4.98 5.06 19.82
N ILE A 220 5.13 4.46 18.65
CA ILE A 220 6.42 4.40 17.95
C ILE A 220 6.86 5.79 17.49
N PHE A 221 5.95 6.64 17.03
CA PHE A 221 6.27 8.04 16.71
C PHE A 221 6.89 8.75 17.92
N THR A 222 6.28 8.63 19.11
CA THR A 222 6.84 9.19 20.35
C THR A 222 8.25 8.63 20.65
N MET A 223 8.48 7.31 20.42
CA MET A 223 9.82 6.71 20.61
C MET A 223 10.84 7.27 19.60
N LEU A 224 10.45 7.46 18.35
CA LEU A 224 11.30 8.05 17.30
C LEU A 224 11.64 9.51 17.63
N GLU A 225 10.67 10.29 18.08
CA GLU A 225 10.86 11.68 18.52
C GLU A 225 11.82 11.77 19.71
N TYR A 226 11.72 10.84 20.67
CA TYR A 226 12.62 10.76 21.83
C TYR A 226 14.09 10.55 21.44
N VAL A 227 14.37 9.85 20.36
CA VAL A 227 15.73 9.67 19.82
C VAL A 227 16.11 10.72 18.78
N GLY A 228 15.36 11.81 18.66
CA GLY A 228 15.65 12.95 17.78
C GLY A 228 15.24 12.76 16.30
N MET A 229 14.46 11.73 15.99
CA MET A 229 13.90 11.53 14.64
C MET A 229 12.59 12.30 14.47
N LYS A 230 12.20 12.57 13.22
CA LYS A 230 10.99 13.35 12.89
C LYS A 230 10.05 12.51 12.01
N PRO A 231 9.22 11.64 12.61
CA PRO A 231 8.30 10.81 11.84
C PRO A 231 7.24 11.69 11.14
N SER A 232 7.03 11.43 9.86
CA SER A 232 6.12 12.21 9.01
C SER A 232 5.23 11.33 8.12
N LEU A 233 5.48 10.01 8.05
CA LEU A 233 4.73 9.07 7.23
C LEU A 233 4.02 8.03 8.10
N LEU A 234 2.70 7.93 7.97
CA LEU A 234 1.93 6.79 8.44
C LEU A 234 1.28 6.08 7.25
N ASN A 235 1.77 4.88 6.94
CA ASN A 235 1.18 4.02 5.91
C ASN A 235 0.31 2.96 6.59
N ILE A 236 -1.00 3.11 6.47
CA ILE A 236 -1.98 2.21 7.12
C ILE A 236 -2.22 0.92 6.33
N GLY A 237 -1.46 0.73 5.26
CA GLY A 237 -1.47 -0.48 4.44
C GLY A 237 -2.83 -0.82 3.90
N CYS A 238 -2.92 -2.07 3.49
CA CYS A 238 -4.06 -2.77 2.94
C CYS A 238 -4.71 -2.09 1.76
N LEU A 239 -4.54 -2.74 0.64
CA LEU A 239 -5.27 -2.41 -0.58
C LEU A 239 -6.77 -2.49 -0.30
N LEU A 240 -7.48 -1.41 -0.59
CA LEU A 240 -8.95 -1.40 -0.58
C LEU A 240 -9.45 -2.19 -1.80
N TYR A 241 -9.19 -3.50 -1.80
CA TYR A 241 -9.58 -4.39 -2.88
C TYR A 241 -10.92 -5.07 -2.66
N THR A 242 -11.60 -5.25 -3.78
CA THR A 242 -12.76 -6.12 -3.87
C THR A 242 -12.41 -7.56 -4.27
N SER A 243 -11.14 -7.84 -4.62
CA SER A 243 -10.68 -9.21 -4.92
C SER A 243 -9.20 -9.41 -4.55
N PRO A 244 -8.79 -10.63 -4.14
CA PRO A 244 -7.40 -10.93 -3.82
C PRO A 244 -6.50 -10.80 -5.05
N SER A 245 -5.29 -10.28 -4.86
CA SER A 245 -4.26 -10.28 -5.89
C SER A 245 -3.91 -11.73 -6.27
N PRO A 246 -3.63 -12.03 -7.55
CA PRO A 246 -3.14 -13.35 -7.95
C PRO A 246 -1.87 -13.79 -7.19
N ARG A 247 -1.05 -12.85 -6.74
CA ARG A 247 0.17 -13.13 -5.95
C ARG A 247 -0.09 -13.44 -4.47
N ASP A 248 -1.27 -13.13 -3.95
CA ASP A 248 -1.63 -13.43 -2.55
C ASP A 248 -2.13 -14.87 -2.38
N ARG A 249 -2.19 -15.66 -3.46
CA ARG A 249 -2.68 -17.04 -3.47
C ARG A 249 -1.61 -18.11 -3.26
N TYR A 250 -0.32 -17.73 -3.14
CA TYR A 250 0.80 -18.68 -2.99
C TYR A 250 1.73 -18.29 -1.85
#